data_4584f09bf868f8e136f6a7a2521a1377
#
_entry.id   4584f09bf868f8e136f6a7a2521a1377
#
_cell.length_a   1.000
_cell.length_b   1.000
_cell.length_c   1.000
_cell.angle_alpha   90.00
_cell.angle_beta   90.00
_cell.angle_gamma   90.00
#
_symmetry.space_group_name_H-M   'P 1'
#
loop_
_entity.id
_entity.type
_entity.pdbx_description
1 polymer ?
#
loop_
_entity_poly.entity_id
_entity_poly.type
_entity_poly.pdbx_seq_one_letter_code
_entity_poly.pdbx_strand_id
1 'polypeptide(L)'
;MSSIVSEMAAELAPAAAARTITCPPACVLPASVKQAMEDVEMWAGKDLMVKPVDGGLNNENWYVRDEMSREFFIKVPGTGTAFIDRSVGHAGAMKASDLGIGAKVYEFDPENGVEVTEFLRGYDTCTTTSLRTLEQGLEAMQTYRALHASEKFGKTNMMFDQIDQHIEQMRELGLSLPPWAAHLLDDYAEVKRSFLASGIDLAPCHNDPMPGNFMVKGDTMRLIDFEFCGDNEATYELGLFFCEMFYDDEEMLPLIEAYYGQVRREELARIRVSRVMGDLKWGMWGIINSQVRDVAFDYWKYGIWKLMRAVTYQRSIDWSGCVHAI
;
A
#
# COMPACT_ATOMS: atom_id res chain seq x y z
N MET A 1 17.60 -26.76 54.32
CA MET A 1 18.59 -26.46 53.27
C MET A 1 17.85 -26.38 51.95
N SER A 2 17.02 -25.38 51.75
CA SER A 2 16.28 -25.19 50.45
C SER A 2 15.78 -23.74 50.27
N SER A 3 16.58 -22.74 50.72
CA SER A 3 16.20 -21.34 50.50
C SER A 3 17.33 -20.41 50.06
N ILE A 4 18.51 -20.96 49.75
CA ILE A 4 19.72 -20.18 49.36
C ILE A 4 20.04 -20.33 47.86
N VAL A 5 19.39 -21.23 47.14
CA VAL A 5 19.65 -21.47 45.70
C VAL A 5 18.69 -20.64 44.77
N SER A 6 17.65 -20.02 45.35
CA SER A 6 16.68 -19.23 44.57
C SER A 6 17.01 -17.72 44.48
N GLU A 7 18.02 -17.25 45.23
CA GLU A 7 18.40 -15.82 45.27
C GLU A 7 19.62 -15.45 44.42
N MET A 8 20.30 -16.44 43.81
CA MET A 8 21.48 -16.20 42.96
C MET A 8 21.27 -16.27 41.47
N ALA A 9 20.00 -16.36 41.00
CA ALA A 9 19.66 -16.36 39.55
C ALA A 9 19.09 -15.01 39.07
N ALA A 10 19.13 -13.97 39.88
CA ALA A 10 18.70 -12.61 39.49
C ALA A 10 19.90 -11.68 39.28
N GLU A 11 21.03 -12.20 38.83
CA GLU A 11 22.21 -11.40 38.52
C GLU A 11 22.50 -11.41 37.02
N LEU A 12 22.39 -10.20 36.47
CA LEU A 12 23.02 -9.73 35.22
C LEU A 12 22.45 -10.23 33.89
N ALA A 13 21.29 -9.73 33.56
CA ALA A 13 21.16 -9.28 32.19
C ALA A 13 22.16 -8.13 31.97
N PRO A 14 23.09 -8.19 30.99
CA PRO A 14 23.98 -7.07 30.73
C PRO A 14 23.15 -5.84 30.52
N ALA A 15 23.42 -4.75 31.28
CA ALA A 15 22.82 -3.46 31.02
C ALA A 15 23.05 -3.16 29.53
N ALA A 16 21.96 -3.02 28.78
CA ALA A 16 22.03 -2.69 27.34
C ALA A 16 22.95 -1.47 27.22
N ALA A 17 24.06 -1.63 26.50
CA ALA A 17 25.01 -0.55 26.30
C ALA A 17 24.24 0.67 25.83
N ALA A 18 24.44 1.82 26.52
CA ALA A 18 23.76 3.05 26.20
C ALA A 18 24.04 3.40 24.73
N ARG A 19 22.95 3.49 23.91
CA ARG A 19 23.07 3.84 22.49
C ARG A 19 22.83 5.33 22.33
N THR A 20 23.52 5.96 21.40
CA THR A 20 23.29 7.36 21.03
C THR A 20 22.52 7.43 19.74
N ILE A 21 21.32 8.03 19.76
CA ILE A 21 20.54 8.34 18.56
C ILE A 21 20.68 9.83 18.27
N THR A 22 21.34 10.16 17.16
CA THR A 22 21.63 11.55 16.75
C THR A 22 20.74 11.97 15.61
N CYS A 23 20.05 13.09 15.76
CA CYS A 23 19.24 13.76 14.75
C CYS A 23 19.90 15.10 14.37
N PRO A 24 19.78 15.60 13.13
CA PRO A 24 20.26 16.94 12.76
C PRO A 24 19.67 18.04 13.65
N PRO A 25 20.33 19.17 13.86
CA PRO A 25 19.95 20.20 14.84
C PRO A 25 18.50 20.77 14.68
N ALA A 26 17.94 20.71 13.47
CA ALA A 26 16.57 21.16 13.18
C ALA A 26 15.52 20.03 13.28
N CYS A 27 15.91 18.81 13.60
CA CYS A 27 15.05 17.63 13.67
C CYS A 27 14.62 17.40 15.11
N VAL A 28 13.33 17.19 15.31
CA VAL A 28 12.77 16.74 16.59
C VAL A 28 12.43 15.25 16.45
N LEU A 29 13.14 14.40 17.18
CA LEU A 29 12.87 12.96 17.21
C LEU A 29 11.72 12.69 18.19
N PRO A 30 10.54 12.22 17.76
CA PRO A 30 9.45 11.88 18.64
C PRO A 30 9.85 10.75 19.60
N ALA A 31 9.29 10.78 20.82
CA ALA A 31 9.60 9.78 21.85
C ALA A 31 9.20 8.37 21.41
N SER A 32 8.05 8.23 20.71
CA SER A 32 7.58 6.95 20.13
C SER A 32 8.57 6.37 19.12
N VAL A 33 9.08 7.22 18.22
CA VAL A 33 10.07 6.82 17.20
C VAL A 33 11.41 6.46 17.85
N LYS A 34 11.82 7.24 18.85
CA LYS A 34 13.05 6.92 19.60
C LYS A 34 12.94 5.57 20.27
N GLN A 35 11.81 5.30 20.95
CA GLN A 35 11.56 4.02 21.60
C GLN A 35 11.55 2.87 20.57
N ALA A 36 10.83 3.04 19.46
CA ALA A 36 10.81 2.03 18.39
C ALA A 36 12.22 1.70 17.88
N MET A 37 13.07 2.71 17.70
CA MET A 37 14.47 2.48 17.30
C MET A 37 15.29 1.81 18.42
N GLU A 38 14.99 2.09 19.69
CA GLU A 38 15.64 1.46 20.83
C GLU A 38 15.26 -0.02 20.98
N ASP A 39 14.07 -0.41 20.55
CA ASP A 39 13.56 -1.77 20.62
C ASP A 39 14.07 -2.66 19.48
N VAL A 40 14.53 -2.08 18.36
CA VAL A 40 15.10 -2.83 17.22
C VAL A 40 16.36 -3.58 17.64
N GLU A 41 16.33 -4.93 17.59
CA GLU A 41 17.39 -5.79 18.08
C GLU A 41 18.71 -5.63 17.30
N MET A 42 18.63 -5.53 15.98
CA MET A 42 19.81 -5.39 15.13
C MET A 42 20.64 -4.13 15.42
N TRP A 43 20.07 -3.14 16.12
CA TRP A 43 20.73 -1.90 16.52
C TRP A 43 21.14 -1.87 18.01
N ALA A 44 20.97 -2.96 18.74
CA ALA A 44 21.35 -3.01 20.16
C ALA A 44 22.81 -2.57 20.37
N GLY A 45 23.03 -1.56 21.21
CA GLY A 45 24.35 -1.03 21.54
C GLY A 45 25.06 -0.25 20.44
N LYS A 46 24.39 0.10 19.32
CA LYS A 46 24.99 0.84 18.20
C LYS A 46 24.56 2.29 18.21
N ASP A 47 25.47 3.18 17.84
CA ASP A 47 25.15 4.56 17.61
C ASP A 47 24.44 4.72 16.26
N LEU A 48 23.38 5.52 16.25
CA LEU A 48 22.54 5.75 15.08
C LEU A 48 22.49 7.23 14.71
N MET A 49 22.57 7.52 13.41
CA MET A 49 22.25 8.81 12.83
C MET A 49 20.94 8.68 12.08
N VAL A 50 19.98 9.53 12.42
CA VAL A 50 18.61 9.42 11.91
C VAL A 50 18.14 10.72 11.26
N LYS A 51 17.23 10.62 10.29
CA LYS A 51 16.56 11.74 9.62
C LYS A 51 15.12 11.36 9.33
N PRO A 52 14.16 12.29 9.46
CA PRO A 52 12.81 12.03 8.98
C PRO A 52 12.82 11.86 7.45
N VAL A 53 11.92 11.01 6.97
CA VAL A 53 11.63 10.84 5.54
C VAL A 53 10.19 11.30 5.32
N ASP A 54 10.02 12.29 4.48
CA ASP A 54 8.70 12.81 4.15
C ASP A 54 7.89 11.78 3.36
N GLY A 55 6.58 11.73 3.62
CA GLY A 55 5.63 10.88 2.91
C GLY A 55 4.89 9.91 3.82
N GLY A 56 3.75 9.42 3.31
CA GLY A 56 2.83 8.55 4.04
C GLY A 56 1.88 9.30 4.97
N LEU A 57 0.64 8.78 5.10
CA LEU A 57 -0.40 9.34 5.96
C LEU A 57 -0.61 8.52 7.24
N ASN A 58 -0.06 7.30 7.27
CA ASN A 58 -0.35 6.31 8.28
C ASN A 58 0.84 6.00 9.20
N ASN A 59 2.06 6.35 8.79
CA ASN A 59 3.28 5.96 9.48
C ASN A 59 4.25 7.13 9.61
N GLU A 60 5.11 7.08 10.62
CA GLU A 60 6.29 7.93 10.71
C GLU A 60 7.48 7.20 10.09
N ASN A 61 8.09 7.81 9.09
CA ASN A 61 9.12 7.21 8.26
C ASN A 61 10.47 7.87 8.53
N TRP A 62 11.50 7.06 8.75
CA TRP A 62 12.82 7.56 9.08
C TRP A 62 13.91 6.82 8.32
N TYR A 63 14.90 7.60 7.88
CA TYR A 63 16.20 7.09 7.45
C TYR A 63 17.08 6.86 8.67
N VAL A 64 17.78 5.74 8.70
CA VAL A 64 18.72 5.38 9.76
C VAL A 64 20.05 4.98 9.13
N ARG A 65 21.16 5.50 9.68
CA ARG A 65 22.50 5.05 9.37
C ARG A 65 23.20 4.63 10.66
N ASP A 66 23.73 3.40 10.69
CA ASP A 66 24.48 2.88 11.81
C ASP A 66 25.96 3.31 11.76
N GLU A 67 26.72 2.99 12.82
CA GLU A 67 28.15 3.27 12.93
C GLU A 67 29.02 2.60 11.86
N MET A 68 28.52 1.50 11.26
CA MET A 68 29.17 0.80 10.15
C MET A 68 28.81 1.42 8.79
N SER A 69 28.14 2.56 8.78
CA SER A 69 27.64 3.24 7.58
C SER A 69 26.63 2.44 6.76
N ARG A 70 25.98 1.45 7.34
CA ARG A 70 24.84 0.76 6.71
C ARG A 70 23.60 1.63 6.83
N GLU A 71 22.77 1.60 5.81
CA GLU A 71 21.63 2.48 5.66
C GLU A 71 20.32 1.70 5.65
N PHE A 72 19.37 2.19 6.40
CA PHE A 72 18.09 1.55 6.62
C PHE A 72 16.95 2.58 6.51
N PHE A 73 15.78 2.07 6.21
CA PHE A 73 14.52 2.77 6.37
C PHE A 73 13.75 2.09 7.51
N ILE A 74 13.20 2.88 8.43
CA ILE A 74 12.33 2.36 9.47
C ILE A 74 10.94 3.00 9.32
N LYS A 75 9.93 2.16 9.34
CA LYS A 75 8.51 2.53 9.38
C LYS A 75 8.00 2.33 10.80
N VAL A 76 7.58 3.40 11.45
CA VAL A 76 6.95 3.38 12.77
C VAL A 76 5.47 3.71 12.60
N PRO A 77 4.59 2.80 13.00
CA PRO A 77 3.15 3.00 12.86
C PRO A 77 2.63 4.22 13.60
N GLY A 78 1.84 5.04 12.91
CA GLY A 78 1.09 6.13 13.51
C GLY A 78 -0.12 5.65 14.31
N THR A 79 -0.76 6.57 15.00
CA THR A 79 -2.02 6.32 15.72
C THR A 79 -3.22 6.26 14.79
N GLY A 80 -4.27 5.53 15.16
CA GLY A 80 -5.52 5.49 14.38
C GLY A 80 -5.46 4.63 13.11
N THR A 81 -4.55 3.68 13.05
CA THR A 81 -4.35 2.77 11.91
C THR A 81 -4.76 1.32 12.21
N ALA A 82 -5.69 1.12 13.14
CA ALA A 82 -6.16 -0.20 13.58
C ALA A 82 -6.83 -1.04 12.44
N PHE A 83 -7.22 -0.40 11.34
CA PHE A 83 -7.78 -1.05 10.15
C PHE A 83 -6.70 -1.67 9.24
N ILE A 84 -5.41 -1.41 9.49
CA ILE A 84 -4.29 -1.96 8.73
C ILE A 84 -3.82 -3.25 9.41
N ASP A 85 -3.83 -4.36 8.68
CA ASP A 85 -3.26 -5.62 9.14
C ASP A 85 -1.76 -5.65 8.84
N ARG A 86 -0.98 -5.32 9.84
CA ARG A 86 0.48 -5.17 9.70
C ARG A 86 1.21 -6.48 9.42
N SER A 87 0.66 -7.60 9.88
CA SER A 87 1.25 -8.92 9.62
C SER A 87 1.13 -9.31 8.14
N VAL A 88 0.00 -8.95 7.50
CA VAL A 88 -0.17 -9.13 6.06
C VAL A 88 0.72 -8.16 5.28
N GLY A 89 0.81 -6.90 5.72
CA GLY A 89 1.72 -5.93 5.12
C GLY A 89 3.17 -6.38 5.16
N HIS A 90 3.62 -6.90 6.30
CA HIS A 90 4.97 -7.48 6.44
C HIS A 90 5.16 -8.69 5.52
N ALA A 91 4.19 -9.61 5.45
CA ALA A 91 4.25 -10.76 4.53
C ALA A 91 4.37 -10.30 3.06
N GLY A 92 3.69 -9.19 2.69
CA GLY A 92 3.82 -8.55 1.39
C GLY A 92 5.21 -8.01 1.13
N ALA A 93 5.78 -7.26 2.09
CA ALA A 93 7.12 -6.71 2.00
C ALA A 93 8.19 -7.82 1.89
N MET A 94 8.07 -8.88 2.70
CA MET A 94 8.94 -10.06 2.62
C MET A 94 8.87 -10.73 1.26
N LYS A 95 7.66 -10.98 0.75
CA LYS A 95 7.44 -11.56 -0.59
C LYS A 95 8.09 -10.71 -1.68
N ALA A 96 7.88 -9.40 -1.65
CA ALA A 96 8.49 -8.48 -2.62
C ALA A 96 10.02 -8.46 -2.52
N SER A 97 10.57 -8.54 -1.30
CA SER A 97 12.00 -8.69 -1.06
C SER A 97 12.56 -9.96 -1.69
N ASP A 98 11.90 -11.11 -1.46
CA ASP A 98 12.33 -12.42 -1.97
C ASP A 98 12.25 -12.50 -3.50
N LEU A 99 11.24 -11.87 -4.11
CA LEU A 99 11.08 -11.74 -5.56
C LEU A 99 12.07 -10.73 -6.17
N GLY A 100 12.79 -9.96 -5.36
CA GLY A 100 13.67 -8.90 -5.84
C GLY A 100 12.94 -7.70 -6.45
N ILE A 101 11.65 -7.52 -6.14
CA ILE A 101 10.82 -6.39 -6.58
C ILE A 101 10.51 -5.39 -5.46
N GLY A 102 10.97 -5.63 -4.25
CA GLY A 102 10.81 -4.76 -3.07
C GLY A 102 12.14 -4.44 -2.41
N ALA A 103 12.09 -3.61 -1.35
CA ALA A 103 13.21 -3.38 -0.48
C ALA A 103 13.49 -4.64 0.37
N LYS A 104 14.76 -4.91 0.67
CA LYS A 104 15.10 -6.00 1.57
C LYS A 104 14.58 -5.71 2.98
N VAL A 105 13.84 -6.66 3.57
CA VAL A 105 13.38 -6.58 4.96
C VAL A 105 14.46 -7.14 5.88
N TYR A 106 14.74 -6.44 6.97
CA TYR A 106 15.73 -6.82 7.97
C TYR A 106 15.11 -7.25 9.30
N GLU A 107 14.11 -6.51 9.77
CA GLU A 107 13.49 -6.76 11.07
C GLU A 107 12.02 -6.29 11.04
N PHE A 108 11.17 -6.99 11.78
CA PHE A 108 9.77 -6.63 11.98
C PHE A 108 9.34 -7.00 13.39
N ASP A 109 8.73 -6.06 14.09
CA ASP A 109 8.11 -6.29 15.39
C ASP A 109 6.60 -6.52 15.21
N PRO A 110 6.10 -7.73 15.42
CA PRO A 110 4.68 -8.05 15.25
C PRO A 110 3.77 -7.40 16.30
N GLU A 111 4.31 -6.98 17.45
CA GLU A 111 3.51 -6.39 18.54
C GLU A 111 3.16 -4.93 18.25
N ASN A 112 4.11 -4.15 17.74
CA ASN A 112 3.93 -2.74 17.46
C ASN A 112 3.92 -2.41 15.97
N GLY A 113 4.28 -3.35 15.09
CA GLY A 113 4.28 -3.20 13.64
C GLY A 113 5.44 -2.36 13.10
N VAL A 114 6.48 -2.14 13.88
CA VAL A 114 7.72 -1.48 13.42
C VAL A 114 8.43 -2.38 12.42
N GLU A 115 8.79 -1.82 11.26
CA GLU A 115 9.49 -2.56 10.21
C GLU A 115 10.76 -1.82 9.79
N VAL A 116 11.86 -2.56 9.67
CA VAL A 116 13.15 -2.07 9.20
C VAL A 116 13.48 -2.71 7.86
N THR A 117 13.68 -1.87 6.87
CA THR A 117 14.04 -2.30 5.51
C THR A 117 15.32 -1.65 5.02
N GLU A 118 15.81 -2.11 3.88
CA GLU A 118 16.87 -1.46 3.13
C GLU A 118 16.45 -0.01 2.77
N PHE A 119 17.36 0.93 2.96
CA PHE A 119 17.19 2.25 2.35
C PHE A 119 17.59 2.19 0.88
N LEU A 120 16.64 2.38 -0.01
CA LEU A 120 16.82 2.28 -1.46
C LEU A 120 17.65 3.45 -2.02
N ARG A 121 18.96 3.44 -1.71
CA ARG A 121 19.87 4.52 -2.09
C ARG A 121 20.04 4.61 -3.60
N GLY A 122 19.82 5.84 -4.11
CA GLY A 122 19.94 6.15 -5.54
C GLY A 122 18.75 5.67 -6.37
N TYR A 123 17.68 5.24 -5.71
CA TYR A 123 16.37 5.12 -6.35
C TYR A 123 15.65 6.46 -6.28
N ASP A 124 14.97 6.80 -7.33
CA ASP A 124 14.07 7.95 -7.40
C ASP A 124 12.63 7.49 -7.19
N THR A 125 11.85 8.26 -6.44
CA THR A 125 10.42 8.04 -6.28
C THR A 125 9.71 8.38 -7.59
N CYS A 126 8.90 7.47 -8.09
CA CYS A 126 8.13 7.71 -9.32
C CYS A 126 7.06 8.78 -9.11
N THR A 127 6.68 9.39 -10.21
CA THR A 127 5.56 10.32 -10.31
C THR A 127 4.54 9.78 -11.32
N THR A 128 3.32 10.32 -11.31
CA THR A 128 2.33 10.01 -12.35
C THR A 128 2.92 10.24 -13.75
N THR A 129 3.68 11.31 -13.95
CA THR A 129 4.29 11.63 -15.25
C THR A 129 5.35 10.59 -15.65
N SER A 130 6.20 10.17 -14.72
CA SER A 130 7.25 9.20 -15.04
C SER A 130 6.68 7.82 -15.35
N LEU A 131 5.69 7.35 -14.56
CA LEU A 131 5.03 6.07 -14.79
C LEU A 131 4.17 6.03 -16.07
N ARG A 132 3.84 7.17 -16.66
CA ARG A 132 3.18 7.24 -17.97
C ARG A 132 4.13 7.10 -19.16
N THR A 133 5.44 7.07 -18.95
CA THR A 133 6.35 6.67 -20.02
C THR A 133 6.17 5.17 -20.30
N LEU A 134 6.27 4.79 -21.58
CA LEU A 134 6.11 3.37 -21.96
C LEU A 134 7.12 2.49 -21.23
N GLU A 135 8.33 2.94 -21.07
CA GLU A 135 9.43 2.23 -20.39
C GLU A 135 9.05 1.92 -18.93
N GLN A 136 8.72 2.94 -18.12
CA GLN A 136 8.38 2.73 -16.71
C GLN A 136 7.01 2.04 -16.54
N GLY A 137 6.08 2.26 -17.45
CA GLY A 137 4.82 1.52 -17.48
C GLY A 137 5.04 0.02 -17.70
N LEU A 138 5.92 -0.36 -18.62
CA LEU A 138 6.29 -1.76 -18.86
C LEU A 138 7.00 -2.39 -17.65
N GLU A 139 7.89 -1.66 -16.99
CA GLU A 139 8.53 -2.14 -15.76
C GLU A 139 7.52 -2.34 -14.61
N ALA A 140 6.55 -1.44 -14.47
CA ALA A 140 5.47 -1.61 -13.50
C ALA A 140 4.65 -2.88 -13.80
N MET A 141 4.35 -3.15 -15.09
CA MET A 141 3.65 -4.39 -15.48
C MET A 141 4.48 -5.64 -15.19
N GLN A 142 5.79 -5.61 -15.40
CA GLN A 142 6.68 -6.73 -15.05
C GLN A 142 6.73 -6.96 -13.53
N THR A 143 6.80 -5.88 -12.75
CA THR A 143 6.79 -5.91 -11.28
C THR A 143 5.49 -6.51 -10.75
N TYR A 144 4.34 -6.06 -11.25
CA TYR A 144 3.04 -6.65 -10.90
C TYR A 144 2.92 -8.10 -11.35
N ARG A 145 3.37 -8.42 -12.54
CA ARG A 145 3.33 -9.80 -13.03
C ARG A 145 4.15 -10.74 -12.15
N ALA A 146 5.32 -10.31 -11.67
CA ALA A 146 6.13 -11.07 -10.72
C ALA A 146 5.40 -11.30 -9.39
N LEU A 147 4.76 -10.25 -8.84
CA LEU A 147 3.97 -10.33 -7.62
C LEU A 147 2.77 -11.27 -7.81
N HIS A 148 1.94 -11.03 -8.81
CA HIS A 148 0.69 -11.77 -9.04
C HIS A 148 0.91 -13.25 -9.38
N ALA A 149 2.05 -13.59 -9.97
CA ALA A 149 2.43 -15.00 -10.26
C ALA A 149 2.98 -15.75 -9.04
N SER A 150 3.21 -15.06 -7.92
CA SER A 150 3.73 -15.67 -6.69
C SER A 150 2.63 -16.39 -5.90
N GLU A 151 3.02 -17.08 -4.83
CA GLU A 151 2.07 -17.73 -3.94
C GLU A 151 1.13 -16.71 -3.28
N LYS A 152 -0.15 -17.03 -3.15
CA LYS A 152 -1.17 -16.20 -2.50
C LYS A 152 -0.81 -15.92 -1.04
N PHE A 153 -1.31 -14.80 -0.50
CA PHE A 153 -1.15 -14.47 0.92
C PHE A 153 -2.01 -15.34 1.82
N GLY A 154 -3.07 -15.94 1.27
CA GLY A 154 -4.07 -16.69 2.04
C GLY A 154 -5.03 -15.78 2.83
N LYS A 155 -4.95 -14.48 2.61
CA LYS A 155 -5.85 -13.48 3.17
C LYS A 155 -6.37 -12.59 2.06
N THR A 156 -7.68 -12.60 1.88
CA THR A 156 -8.34 -11.76 0.88
C THR A 156 -8.41 -10.31 1.34
N ASN A 157 -8.19 -9.40 0.41
CA ASN A 157 -8.48 -7.98 0.54
C ASN A 157 -9.18 -7.52 -0.74
N MET A 158 -10.28 -8.21 -1.05
CA MET A 158 -10.99 -8.01 -2.30
C MET A 158 -11.63 -6.64 -2.40
N MET A 159 -11.68 -6.13 -3.62
CA MET A 159 -12.41 -4.90 -3.98
C MET A 159 -13.81 -4.87 -3.37
N PHE A 160 -14.54 -5.97 -3.45
CA PHE A 160 -15.93 -6.05 -2.98
C PHE A 160 -16.02 -5.98 -1.45
N ASP A 161 -15.11 -6.64 -0.74
CA ASP A 161 -15.08 -6.61 0.72
C ASP A 161 -14.78 -5.19 1.22
N GLN A 162 -13.84 -4.50 0.55
CA GLN A 162 -13.48 -3.13 0.89
C GLN A 162 -14.63 -2.13 0.61
N ILE A 163 -15.31 -2.28 -0.52
CA ILE A 163 -16.46 -1.44 -0.87
C ILE A 163 -17.63 -1.68 0.09
N ASP A 164 -17.97 -2.94 0.37
CA ASP A 164 -19.04 -3.30 1.33
C ASP A 164 -18.75 -2.72 2.72
N GLN A 165 -17.49 -2.86 3.18
CA GLN A 165 -17.06 -2.28 4.47
C GLN A 165 -17.24 -0.76 4.49
N HIS A 166 -16.88 -0.06 3.42
CA HIS A 166 -17.04 1.40 3.37
C HIS A 166 -18.51 1.82 3.27
N ILE A 167 -19.35 1.06 2.58
CA ILE A 167 -20.81 1.30 2.56
C ILE A 167 -21.37 1.21 3.99
N GLU A 168 -20.97 0.17 4.74
CA GLU A 168 -21.41 -0.01 6.12
C GLU A 168 -20.89 1.11 7.04
N GLN A 169 -19.62 1.48 6.94
CA GLN A 169 -19.03 2.59 7.71
C GLN A 169 -19.73 3.92 7.40
N MET A 170 -20.02 4.20 6.13
CA MET A 170 -20.78 5.40 5.77
C MET A 170 -22.18 5.38 6.39
N ARG A 171 -22.86 4.23 6.38
CA ARG A 171 -24.19 4.06 7.00
C ARG A 171 -24.13 4.32 8.52
N GLU A 172 -23.16 3.76 9.22
CA GLU A 172 -22.96 3.94 10.67
C GLU A 172 -22.69 5.41 11.04
N LEU A 173 -21.95 6.12 10.20
CA LEU A 173 -21.61 7.53 10.38
C LEU A 173 -22.70 8.49 9.86
N GLY A 174 -23.80 7.98 9.29
CA GLY A 174 -24.86 8.81 8.70
C GLY A 174 -24.38 9.59 7.45
N LEU A 175 -23.39 9.08 6.74
CA LEU A 175 -22.81 9.69 5.53
C LEU A 175 -23.46 9.12 4.27
N SER A 176 -23.40 9.89 3.19
CA SER A 176 -23.89 9.47 1.87
C SER A 176 -22.98 10.00 0.78
N LEU A 177 -22.99 9.33 -0.38
CA LEU A 177 -22.37 9.88 -1.58
C LEU A 177 -23.12 11.15 -2.03
N PRO A 178 -22.41 12.09 -2.67
CA PRO A 178 -23.08 13.21 -3.35
C PRO A 178 -24.15 12.70 -4.34
N PRO A 179 -25.29 13.41 -4.51
CA PRO A 179 -26.38 12.95 -5.37
C PRO A 179 -25.96 12.62 -6.81
N TRP A 180 -24.96 13.34 -7.34
CA TRP A 180 -24.46 13.12 -8.71
C TRP A 180 -23.62 11.84 -8.85
N ALA A 181 -23.16 11.24 -7.74
CA ALA A 181 -22.37 9.99 -7.71
C ALA A 181 -23.15 8.81 -7.09
N ALA A 182 -24.38 9.03 -6.60
CA ALA A 182 -25.13 8.00 -5.88
C ALA A 182 -25.42 6.75 -6.73
N HIS A 183 -25.57 6.90 -8.05
CA HIS A 183 -25.79 5.79 -8.99
C HIS A 183 -24.63 4.77 -9.01
N LEU A 184 -23.41 5.17 -8.62
CA LEU A 184 -22.27 4.26 -8.55
C LEU A 184 -22.48 3.08 -7.56
N LEU A 185 -23.40 3.21 -6.58
CA LEU A 185 -23.74 2.12 -5.69
C LEU A 185 -24.64 1.07 -6.36
N ASP A 186 -25.55 1.49 -7.25
CA ASP A 186 -26.36 0.58 -8.06
C ASP A 186 -25.47 -0.14 -9.08
N ASP A 187 -24.60 0.59 -9.74
CA ASP A 187 -23.59 0.05 -10.66
C ASP A 187 -22.67 -0.95 -9.95
N TYR A 188 -22.23 -0.64 -8.73
CA TYR A 188 -21.44 -1.56 -7.91
C TYR A 188 -22.15 -2.89 -7.67
N ALA A 189 -23.46 -2.84 -7.33
CA ALA A 189 -24.23 -4.06 -7.09
C ALA A 189 -24.34 -4.92 -8.36
N GLU A 190 -24.42 -4.32 -9.55
CA GLU A 190 -24.42 -5.03 -10.84
C GLU A 190 -23.04 -5.62 -11.13
N VAL A 191 -21.99 -4.83 -11.00
CA VAL A 191 -20.59 -5.27 -11.20
C VAL A 191 -20.25 -6.45 -10.31
N LYS A 192 -20.57 -6.37 -9.01
CA LYS A 192 -20.33 -7.45 -8.07
C LYS A 192 -21.02 -8.75 -8.50
N ARG A 193 -22.28 -8.67 -8.94
CA ARG A 193 -22.99 -9.85 -9.46
C ARG A 193 -22.32 -10.44 -10.71
N SER A 194 -21.86 -9.63 -11.65
CA SER A 194 -21.17 -10.07 -12.87
C SER A 194 -19.88 -10.79 -12.55
N PHE A 195 -19.02 -10.20 -11.70
CA PHE A 195 -17.78 -10.83 -11.26
C PHE A 195 -18.01 -12.16 -10.53
N LEU A 196 -18.99 -12.21 -9.62
CA LEU A 196 -19.30 -13.45 -8.89
C LEU A 196 -19.88 -14.54 -9.80
N ALA A 197 -20.60 -14.16 -10.86
CA ALA A 197 -21.16 -15.12 -11.81
C ALA A 197 -20.10 -15.66 -12.78
N SER A 198 -19.15 -14.84 -13.22
CA SER A 198 -18.08 -15.27 -14.14
C SER A 198 -16.91 -15.95 -13.42
N GLY A 199 -16.79 -15.77 -12.10
CA GLY A 199 -15.70 -16.30 -11.27
C GLY A 199 -14.67 -15.25 -10.90
N ILE A 200 -14.02 -15.48 -9.77
CA ILE A 200 -12.98 -14.62 -9.19
C ILE A 200 -11.63 -15.32 -9.32
N ASP A 201 -10.66 -14.65 -9.95
CA ASP A 201 -9.28 -15.15 -10.05
C ASP A 201 -8.36 -14.33 -9.15
N LEU A 202 -8.13 -14.86 -7.94
CA LEU A 202 -7.33 -14.19 -6.92
C LEU A 202 -5.84 -14.34 -7.18
N ALA A 203 -5.13 -13.24 -7.08
CA ALA A 203 -3.67 -13.14 -7.07
C ALA A 203 -3.20 -12.32 -5.87
N PRO A 204 -1.96 -12.50 -5.38
CA PRO A 204 -1.39 -11.60 -4.39
C PRO A 204 -1.19 -10.21 -4.97
N CYS A 205 -1.92 -9.22 -4.46
CA CYS A 205 -1.95 -7.84 -4.94
C CYS A 205 -1.41 -6.87 -3.88
N HIS A 206 -0.84 -5.77 -4.35
CA HIS A 206 -0.39 -4.66 -3.50
C HIS A 206 -1.57 -3.78 -3.05
N ASN A 207 -2.55 -3.57 -3.93
CA ASN A 207 -3.80 -2.83 -3.71
C ASN A 207 -3.67 -1.31 -3.46
N ASP A 208 -2.48 -0.73 -3.59
CA ASP A 208 -2.26 0.71 -3.43
C ASP A 208 -1.25 1.26 -4.46
N PRO A 209 -1.63 1.45 -5.72
CA PRO A 209 -0.75 1.88 -6.79
C PRO A 209 -0.47 3.39 -6.79
N MET A 210 -0.25 3.97 -5.62
CA MET A 210 0.21 5.36 -5.56
C MET A 210 1.59 5.48 -6.25
N PRO A 211 1.84 6.54 -7.05
CA PRO A 211 3.14 6.70 -7.71
C PRO A 211 4.32 6.65 -6.74
N GLY A 212 4.13 7.19 -5.53
CA GLY A 212 5.13 7.19 -4.46
C GLY A 212 5.57 5.81 -3.98
N ASN A 213 4.79 4.77 -4.28
CA ASN A 213 5.09 3.39 -3.91
C ASN A 213 5.99 2.69 -4.94
N PHE A 214 6.28 3.33 -6.07
CA PHE A 214 7.20 2.85 -7.09
C PHE A 214 8.52 3.61 -7.01
N MET A 215 9.61 2.90 -6.85
CA MET A 215 10.97 3.42 -6.77
C MET A 215 11.77 2.91 -7.96
N VAL A 216 12.44 3.79 -8.70
CA VAL A 216 13.18 3.43 -9.92
C VAL A 216 14.64 3.81 -9.85
N LYS A 217 15.50 2.92 -10.38
CA LYS A 217 16.93 3.17 -10.56
C LYS A 217 17.41 2.51 -11.84
N GLY A 218 17.66 3.31 -12.88
CA GLY A 218 17.91 2.79 -14.22
C GLY A 218 16.71 2.00 -14.71
N ASP A 219 16.91 0.76 -15.06
CA ASP A 219 15.93 -0.23 -15.52
C ASP A 219 15.39 -1.14 -14.38
N THR A 220 15.62 -0.76 -13.15
CA THR A 220 15.19 -1.54 -11.98
C THR A 220 14.11 -0.80 -11.21
N MET A 221 12.95 -1.44 -11.06
CA MET A 221 11.84 -0.94 -10.26
C MET A 221 11.72 -1.72 -8.95
N ARG A 222 11.32 -1.02 -7.88
CA ARG A 222 10.96 -1.57 -6.58
C ARG A 222 9.58 -1.05 -6.18
N LEU A 223 8.77 -1.93 -5.63
CA LEU A 223 7.46 -1.63 -5.06
C LEU A 223 7.61 -1.65 -3.53
N ILE A 224 7.10 -0.62 -2.87
CA ILE A 224 7.18 -0.44 -1.42
C ILE A 224 5.79 -0.17 -0.84
N ASP A 225 5.67 -0.21 0.48
CA ASP A 225 4.44 0.12 1.23
C ASP A 225 3.28 -0.84 1.01
N PHE A 226 3.46 -2.08 1.43
CA PHE A 226 2.51 -3.19 1.29
C PHE A 226 1.38 -3.17 2.33
N GLU A 227 1.06 -2.05 2.97
CA GLU A 227 0.09 -2.02 4.08
C GLU A 227 -1.35 -2.40 3.68
N PHE A 228 -1.70 -2.30 2.39
CA PHE A 228 -3.01 -2.69 1.85
C PHE A 228 -2.97 -4.01 1.07
N CYS A 229 -1.84 -4.74 1.07
CA CYS A 229 -1.73 -5.96 0.29
C CYS A 229 -2.69 -7.05 0.75
N GLY A 230 -2.94 -8.02 -0.12
CA GLY A 230 -3.83 -9.14 0.10
C GLY A 230 -4.25 -9.78 -1.22
N ASP A 231 -4.87 -10.94 -1.15
CA ASP A 231 -5.36 -11.62 -2.35
C ASP A 231 -6.56 -10.86 -2.93
N ASN A 232 -6.45 -10.46 -4.19
CA ASN A 232 -7.46 -9.71 -4.93
C ASN A 232 -7.40 -10.10 -6.41
N GLU A 233 -8.26 -9.54 -7.25
CA GLU A 233 -8.18 -9.71 -8.69
C GLU A 233 -7.03 -8.88 -9.29
N ALA A 234 -6.17 -9.52 -10.10
CA ALA A 234 -5.11 -8.81 -10.82
C ALA A 234 -5.68 -7.70 -11.73
N THR A 235 -6.84 -7.92 -12.34
CA THR A 235 -7.55 -6.92 -13.16
C THR A 235 -7.96 -5.69 -12.35
N TYR A 236 -8.27 -5.86 -11.06
CA TYR A 236 -8.55 -4.74 -10.16
C TYR A 236 -7.28 -3.92 -9.89
N GLU A 237 -6.17 -4.56 -9.57
CA GLU A 237 -4.91 -3.85 -9.33
C GLU A 237 -4.43 -3.09 -10.58
N LEU A 238 -4.49 -3.72 -11.76
CA LEU A 238 -4.17 -3.03 -13.02
C LEU A 238 -5.13 -1.86 -13.28
N GLY A 239 -6.42 -2.05 -13.01
CA GLY A 239 -7.42 -0.97 -13.11
C GLY A 239 -7.09 0.21 -12.21
N LEU A 240 -6.72 -0.04 -10.94
CA LEU A 240 -6.26 0.99 -10.00
C LEU A 240 -5.01 1.71 -10.53
N PHE A 241 -4.02 0.97 -11.00
CA PHE A 241 -2.78 1.53 -11.56
C PHE A 241 -3.08 2.48 -12.71
N PHE A 242 -3.84 2.03 -13.70
CA PHE A 242 -4.19 2.88 -14.86
C PHE A 242 -5.02 4.09 -14.43
N CYS A 243 -5.86 3.94 -13.42
CA CYS A 243 -6.64 5.03 -12.86
C CYS A 243 -5.75 6.07 -12.16
N GLU A 244 -4.86 5.64 -11.26
CA GLU A 244 -3.96 6.53 -10.51
C GLU A 244 -2.97 7.27 -11.42
N MET A 245 -2.52 6.62 -12.49
CA MET A 245 -1.61 7.23 -13.46
C MET A 245 -2.32 8.02 -14.56
N PHE A 246 -3.65 8.10 -14.54
CA PHE A 246 -4.46 8.81 -15.54
C PHE A 246 -4.22 8.33 -16.99
N TYR A 247 -3.99 7.05 -17.18
CA TYR A 247 -3.91 6.47 -18.52
C TYR A 247 -5.25 6.59 -19.26
N ASP A 248 -5.22 6.92 -20.54
CA ASP A 248 -6.36 6.70 -21.39
C ASP A 248 -6.43 5.25 -21.90
N ASP A 249 -7.51 4.93 -22.61
CA ASP A 249 -7.75 3.56 -23.07
C ASP A 249 -6.73 3.09 -24.12
N GLU A 250 -6.18 3.99 -24.94
CA GLU A 250 -5.19 3.67 -25.95
C GLU A 250 -3.81 3.44 -25.30
N GLU A 251 -3.46 4.29 -24.34
CA GLU A 251 -2.19 4.20 -23.61
C GLU A 251 -2.05 2.91 -22.78
N MET A 252 -3.15 2.38 -22.23
CA MET A 252 -3.08 1.17 -21.40
C MET A 252 -3.00 -0.13 -22.22
N LEU A 253 -3.43 -0.15 -23.50
CA LEU A 253 -3.45 -1.39 -24.31
C LEU A 253 -2.08 -2.07 -24.43
N PRO A 254 -0.97 -1.37 -24.77
CA PRO A 254 0.35 -2.00 -24.85
C PRO A 254 0.84 -2.55 -23.51
N LEU A 255 0.43 -1.96 -22.40
CA LEU A 255 0.77 -2.43 -21.06
C LEU A 255 -0.03 -3.67 -20.67
N ILE A 256 -1.32 -3.73 -21.02
CA ILE A 256 -2.17 -4.92 -20.83
C ILE A 256 -1.62 -6.07 -21.70
N GLU A 257 -1.22 -5.79 -22.94
CA GLU A 257 -0.61 -6.80 -23.83
C GLU A 257 0.72 -7.32 -23.23
N ALA A 258 1.57 -6.44 -22.70
CA ALA A 258 2.82 -6.82 -22.05
C ALA A 258 2.58 -7.69 -20.80
N TYR A 259 1.51 -7.40 -20.06
CA TYR A 259 1.16 -8.16 -18.86
C TYR A 259 0.56 -9.55 -19.19
N TYR A 260 -0.45 -9.63 -20.06
CA TYR A 260 -1.18 -10.88 -20.38
C TYR A 260 -0.66 -11.62 -21.61
N GLY A 261 0.22 -11.01 -22.43
CA GLY A 261 0.64 -11.51 -23.74
C GLY A 261 -0.37 -11.24 -24.86
N GLN A 262 -1.56 -10.76 -24.54
CA GLN A 262 -2.62 -10.35 -25.47
C GLN A 262 -3.65 -9.49 -24.73
N VAL A 263 -4.45 -8.75 -25.49
CA VAL A 263 -5.59 -8.00 -24.96
C VAL A 263 -6.87 -8.77 -25.25
N ARG A 264 -7.48 -9.38 -24.24
CA ARG A 264 -8.78 -10.04 -24.37
C ARG A 264 -9.89 -9.12 -23.92
N ARG A 265 -11.07 -9.33 -24.50
CA ARG A 265 -12.24 -8.49 -24.23
C ARG A 265 -12.65 -8.52 -22.76
N GLU A 266 -12.61 -9.69 -22.14
CA GLU A 266 -13.00 -9.89 -20.73
C GLU A 266 -12.05 -9.17 -19.77
N GLU A 267 -10.71 -9.39 -19.89
CA GLU A 267 -9.75 -8.72 -19.01
C GLU A 267 -9.81 -7.20 -19.19
N LEU A 268 -9.94 -6.72 -20.42
CA LEU A 268 -10.09 -5.29 -20.69
C LEU A 268 -11.35 -4.72 -20.05
N ALA A 269 -12.47 -5.45 -20.10
CA ALA A 269 -13.73 -5.06 -19.48
C ALA A 269 -13.58 -5.01 -17.94
N ARG A 270 -13.00 -6.05 -17.33
CA ARG A 270 -12.72 -6.11 -15.89
C ARG A 270 -11.82 -4.95 -15.45
N ILE A 271 -10.74 -4.66 -16.18
CA ILE A 271 -9.84 -3.53 -15.90
C ILE A 271 -10.59 -2.20 -15.96
N ARG A 272 -11.38 -1.94 -17.02
CA ARG A 272 -12.16 -0.71 -17.18
C ARG A 272 -13.16 -0.51 -16.04
N VAL A 273 -13.88 -1.55 -15.68
CA VAL A 273 -14.85 -1.51 -14.58
C VAL A 273 -14.13 -1.31 -13.26
N SER A 274 -13.00 -1.96 -13.04
CA SER A 274 -12.20 -1.83 -11.83
C SER A 274 -11.65 -0.42 -11.62
N ARG A 275 -11.40 0.35 -12.67
CA ARG A 275 -11.02 1.78 -12.56
C ARG A 275 -12.11 2.58 -11.85
N VAL A 276 -13.38 2.33 -12.23
CA VAL A 276 -14.54 3.02 -11.64
C VAL A 276 -14.77 2.56 -10.20
N MET A 277 -14.71 1.24 -9.96
CA MET A 277 -14.90 0.66 -8.63
C MET A 277 -13.81 1.04 -7.65
N GLY A 278 -12.56 1.12 -8.11
CA GLY A 278 -11.43 1.60 -7.32
C GLY A 278 -11.62 3.05 -6.86
N ASP A 279 -12.06 3.92 -7.76
CA ASP A 279 -12.36 5.30 -7.42
C ASP A 279 -13.61 5.45 -6.54
N LEU A 280 -14.61 4.58 -6.68
CA LEU A 280 -15.72 4.51 -5.73
C LEU A 280 -15.22 4.16 -4.32
N LYS A 281 -14.39 3.13 -4.20
CA LYS A 281 -13.77 2.70 -2.92
C LYS A 281 -12.98 3.83 -2.27
N TRP A 282 -12.05 4.42 -3.00
CA TRP A 282 -11.20 5.49 -2.46
C TRP A 282 -11.96 6.80 -2.25
N GLY A 283 -13.02 7.03 -3.01
CA GLY A 283 -13.95 8.14 -2.81
C GLY A 283 -14.68 8.05 -1.47
N MET A 284 -15.25 6.88 -1.17
CA MET A 284 -15.88 6.61 0.13
C MET A 284 -14.88 6.67 1.28
N TRP A 285 -13.69 6.10 1.11
CA TRP A 285 -12.60 6.20 2.09
C TRP A 285 -12.26 7.66 2.43
N GLY A 286 -12.17 8.53 1.42
CA GLY A 286 -11.94 9.95 1.62
C GLY A 286 -13.06 10.63 2.40
N ILE A 287 -14.31 10.36 2.06
CA ILE A 287 -15.48 10.91 2.78
C ILE A 287 -15.50 10.44 4.23
N ILE A 288 -15.27 9.15 4.49
CA ILE A 288 -15.23 8.59 5.84
C ILE A 288 -14.12 9.26 6.66
N ASN A 289 -12.90 9.29 6.12
CA ASN A 289 -11.74 9.83 6.85
C ASN A 289 -11.84 11.33 7.09
N SER A 290 -12.59 12.07 6.30
CA SER A 290 -12.88 13.49 6.56
C SER A 290 -13.67 13.72 7.86
N GLN A 291 -14.31 12.69 8.40
CA GLN A 291 -15.09 12.77 9.65
C GLN A 291 -14.37 12.15 10.85
N VAL A 292 -13.48 11.17 10.60
CA VAL A 292 -12.89 10.38 11.71
C VAL A 292 -11.42 10.67 11.96
N ARG A 293 -10.73 11.39 11.07
CA ARG A 293 -9.31 11.70 11.22
C ARG A 293 -9.07 13.19 11.40
N ASP A 294 -8.26 13.53 12.40
CA ASP A 294 -7.80 14.91 12.67
C ASP A 294 -6.32 15.02 12.24
N VAL A 295 -6.10 15.14 10.94
CA VAL A 295 -4.77 15.36 10.35
C VAL A 295 -4.87 16.43 9.27
N ALA A 296 -3.77 17.12 8.98
CA ALA A 296 -3.70 18.20 8.01
C ALA A 296 -3.73 17.68 6.55
N PHE A 297 -4.75 16.90 6.21
CA PHE A 297 -4.99 16.40 4.86
C PHE A 297 -6.47 16.57 4.52
N ASP A 298 -6.75 17.14 3.34
CA ASP A 298 -8.13 17.37 2.89
C ASP A 298 -8.75 16.09 2.30
N TYR A 299 -9.15 15.18 3.20
CA TYR A 299 -9.79 13.91 2.84
C TYR A 299 -11.07 14.08 2.03
N TRP A 300 -11.86 15.13 2.34
CA TRP A 300 -13.09 15.41 1.59
C TRP A 300 -12.78 15.70 0.14
N LYS A 301 -11.88 16.63 -0.13
CA LYS A 301 -11.44 16.98 -1.49
C LYS A 301 -10.89 15.76 -2.22
N TYR A 302 -10.06 14.96 -1.55
CA TYR A 302 -9.52 13.72 -2.11
C TYR A 302 -10.65 12.78 -2.54
N GLY A 303 -11.62 12.49 -1.65
CA GLY A 303 -12.76 11.61 -1.93
C GLY A 303 -13.63 12.11 -3.07
N ILE A 304 -13.94 13.41 -3.09
CA ILE A 304 -14.75 14.02 -4.16
C ILE A 304 -14.03 13.92 -5.52
N TRP A 305 -12.73 14.13 -5.59
CA TRP A 305 -11.97 13.99 -6.83
C TRP A 305 -12.01 12.56 -7.38
N LYS A 306 -11.88 11.56 -6.50
CA LYS A 306 -12.00 10.15 -6.88
C LYS A 306 -13.39 9.88 -7.49
N LEU A 307 -14.45 10.28 -6.81
CA LEU A 307 -15.83 10.12 -7.34
C LEU A 307 -16.07 10.86 -8.66
N MET A 308 -15.53 12.08 -8.81
CA MET A 308 -15.61 12.83 -10.06
C MET A 308 -14.90 12.08 -11.20
N ARG A 309 -13.72 11.53 -10.93
CA ARG A 309 -12.97 10.73 -11.91
C ARG A 309 -13.74 9.45 -12.29
N ALA A 310 -14.29 8.73 -11.30
CA ALA A 310 -15.13 7.56 -11.52
C ALA A 310 -16.29 7.86 -12.49
N VAL A 311 -17.10 8.87 -12.18
CA VAL A 311 -18.26 9.26 -13.00
C VAL A 311 -17.83 9.74 -14.38
N THR A 312 -16.73 10.48 -14.48
CA THR A 312 -16.23 10.98 -15.76
C THR A 312 -15.77 9.84 -16.65
N TYR A 313 -14.97 8.92 -16.10
CA TYR A 313 -14.46 7.76 -16.85
C TYR A 313 -15.60 6.81 -17.24
N GLN A 314 -16.52 6.51 -16.33
CA GLN A 314 -17.68 5.67 -16.60
C GLN A 314 -18.49 6.17 -17.81
N ARG A 315 -18.67 7.49 -17.90
CA ARG A 315 -19.41 8.12 -19.01
C ARG A 315 -18.64 8.16 -20.33
N SER A 316 -17.33 7.96 -20.29
CA SER A 316 -16.47 7.99 -21.48
C SER A 316 -16.36 6.63 -22.19
N ILE A 317 -16.85 5.56 -21.57
CA ILE A 317 -16.78 4.19 -22.09
C ILE A 317 -18.18 3.59 -22.31
N ASP A 318 -18.27 2.49 -23.06
CA ASP A 318 -19.46 1.64 -23.10
C ASP A 318 -19.56 0.84 -21.79
N TRP A 319 -20.07 1.49 -20.73
CA TRP A 319 -20.18 0.89 -19.41
C TRP A 319 -20.99 -0.41 -19.40
N SER A 320 -22.18 -0.37 -19.99
CA SER A 320 -23.05 -1.56 -20.07
C SER A 320 -22.38 -2.70 -20.83
N GLY A 321 -21.75 -2.40 -21.97
CA GLY A 321 -21.00 -3.38 -22.74
C GLY A 321 -19.81 -3.96 -21.99
N CYS A 322 -19.14 -3.18 -21.14
CA CYS A 322 -18.07 -3.67 -20.26
C CYS A 322 -18.65 -4.62 -19.18
N VAL A 323 -19.71 -4.24 -18.47
CA VAL A 323 -20.33 -5.08 -17.42
C VAL A 323 -20.85 -6.41 -17.99
N HIS A 324 -21.39 -6.40 -19.21
CA HIS A 324 -21.85 -7.62 -19.89
C HIS A 324 -20.71 -8.49 -20.46
N ALA A 325 -19.51 -7.95 -20.59
CA ALA A 325 -18.34 -8.67 -21.10
C ALA A 325 -17.51 -9.37 -20.01
N ILE A 326 -17.84 -9.09 -18.75
CA ILE A 326 -17.30 -9.78 -17.57
C ILE A 326 -17.94 -11.17 -17.46
#